data_27bfac490c940f70f3ccfd37bbc9a472
#
_entry.id   27bfac490c940f70f3ccfd37bbc9a472
#
_cell.length_a   1.000
_cell.length_b   1.000
_cell.length_c   1.000
_cell.angle_alpha   90.00
_cell.angle_beta   90.00
_cell.angle_gamma   90.00
#
_symmetry.space_group_name_H-M   'P 1'
#
loop_
_entity.id
_entity.type
_entity.pdbx_description
1 polymer ?
#
loop_
_entity_poly.entity_id
_entity_poly.type
_entity_poly.pdbx_seq_one_letter_code
_entity_poly.pdbx_strand_id
1 'polypeptide(L)' 'MQRYADIDRDSGVLGFDINETSITIYFKGTSRPYIYSYIKAGRHHVEQMKRLALA' A
#
# COMPACT_ATOMS: atom_id res chain seq x y z
N MET A 1 -7.53 -7.26 3.54
CA MET A 1 -6.47 -6.86 2.58
C MET A 1 -7.00 -6.94 1.16
N GLN A 2 -6.81 -5.87 0.40
CA GLN A 2 -7.16 -5.88 -1.02
C GLN A 2 -5.95 -6.31 -1.84
N ARG A 3 -6.18 -7.08 -2.90
CA ARG A 3 -5.09 -7.55 -3.74
C ARG A 3 -4.68 -6.47 -4.73
N TYR A 4 -3.39 -6.31 -4.89
CA TYR A 4 -2.86 -5.35 -5.85
C TYR A 4 -3.03 -5.88 -7.26
N ALA A 5 -3.42 -4.99 -8.20
CA ALA A 5 -3.73 -5.39 -9.57
C ALA A 5 -2.54 -5.98 -10.32
N ASP A 6 -1.34 -5.51 -10.00
CA ASP A 6 -0.12 -5.94 -10.69
C ASP A 6 0.60 -7.09 -9.98
N ILE A 7 -0.09 -7.80 -9.10
CA ILE A 7 0.55 -8.84 -8.32
C ILE A 7 1.20 -9.93 -9.19
N ASP A 8 0.60 -10.21 -10.33
CA ASP A 8 1.11 -11.24 -11.24
C ASP A 8 2.33 -10.79 -12.04
N ARG A 9 2.70 -9.52 -11.93
CA ARG A 9 3.84 -8.97 -12.64
C ARG A 9 5.09 -8.92 -11.78
N ASP A 10 5.07 -9.68 -10.71
CA ASP A 10 6.22 -9.81 -9.83
C ASP A 10 6.71 -8.48 -9.26
N SER A 11 5.78 -7.61 -8.93
CA SER A 11 6.08 -6.32 -8.32
C SER A 11 6.53 -6.46 -6.87
N GLY A 12 6.36 -7.63 -6.28
CA GLY A 12 6.67 -7.85 -4.88
C GLY A 12 5.55 -7.47 -3.94
N VAL A 13 4.47 -6.90 -4.43
CA VAL A 13 3.35 -6.47 -3.61
C VAL A 13 2.26 -7.52 -3.61
N LEU A 14 1.89 -8.02 -2.42
CA LEU A 14 0.79 -8.97 -2.28
C LEU A 14 -0.57 -8.28 -2.25
N GLY A 15 -0.65 -7.16 -1.55
CA GLY A 15 -1.91 -6.46 -1.41
C GLY A 15 -1.74 -5.22 -0.56
N PHE A 16 -2.86 -4.60 -0.20
CA PHE A 16 -2.85 -3.38 0.59
C PHE A 16 -4.13 -3.23 1.38
N ASP A 17 -4.06 -2.41 2.44
CA ASP A 17 -5.23 -1.98 3.21
C ASP A 17 -5.25 -0.47 3.24
N ILE A 18 -6.42 0.12 3.03
CA ILE A 18 -6.59 1.57 3.04
C ILE A 18 -7.34 1.97 4.30
N ASN A 19 -6.73 2.86 5.07
CA ASN A 19 -7.35 3.47 6.25
C ASN A 19 -7.55 4.95 5.97
N GLU A 20 -8.28 5.63 6.86
CA GLU A 20 -8.59 7.05 6.67
C GLU A 20 -7.33 7.90 6.55
N THR A 21 -6.33 7.61 7.36
CA THR A 21 -5.12 8.41 7.42
C THR A 21 -3.84 7.66 7.06
N SER A 22 -3.97 6.47 6.46
CA SER A 22 -2.81 5.67 6.15
C SER A 22 -3.11 4.63 5.08
N ILE A 23 -2.06 4.05 4.54
CA ILE A 23 -2.16 2.88 3.68
C ILE A 23 -1.11 1.87 4.14
N THR A 24 -1.51 0.60 4.18
CA THR A 24 -0.62 -0.50 4.57
C THR A 24 -0.33 -1.35 3.34
N ILE A 25 0.94 -1.59 3.08
CA ILE A 25 1.37 -2.38 1.92
C ILE A 25 1.97 -3.70 2.41
N TYR A 26 1.50 -4.80 1.83
CA TYR A 26 2.00 -6.14 2.13
C TYR A 26 2.87 -6.62 0.99
N PHE A 27 4.11 -6.99 1.31
CA PHE A 27 5.09 -7.44 0.31
C PHE A 27 5.38 -8.93 0.44
N LYS A 28 5.72 -9.56 -0.68
CA LYS A 28 6.16 -10.94 -0.68
C LYS A 28 7.48 -11.07 0.07
N GLY A 29 7.63 -12.18 0.78
CA GLY A 29 8.88 -12.47 1.45
C GLY A 29 9.11 -11.73 2.74
N THR A 30 8.19 -10.86 3.15
CA THR A 30 8.27 -10.18 4.43
C THR A 30 7.08 -10.53 5.28
N SER A 31 7.30 -10.65 6.59
CA SER A 31 6.23 -10.92 7.54
C SER A 31 5.63 -9.64 8.10
N ARG A 32 6.25 -8.48 7.83
CA ARG A 32 5.81 -7.21 8.36
C ARG A 32 5.34 -6.30 7.23
N PRO A 33 4.13 -5.76 7.33
CA PRO A 33 3.66 -4.79 6.36
C PRO A 33 4.31 -3.43 6.56
N TYR A 34 4.35 -2.64 5.51
CA TYR A 34 4.81 -1.26 5.59
C TYR A 34 3.58 -0.36 5.71
N ILE A 35 3.60 0.51 6.72
CA ILE A 35 2.50 1.41 6.99
C ILE A 35 2.95 2.85 6.69
N TYR A 36 2.24 3.50 5.77
CA TYR A 36 2.52 4.88 5.37
C TYR A 36 1.37 5.75 5.87
N SER A 37 1.62 6.49 6.93
CA SER A 37 0.61 7.35 7.53
C SER A 37 0.79 8.80 7.08
N TYR A 38 -0.25 9.61 7.28
CA TYR A 38 -0.16 11.03 7.00
C TYR A 38 0.98 11.70 7.76
N ILE A 39 1.22 11.26 8.98
CA ILE A 39 2.25 11.83 9.83
C ILE A 39 3.65 11.48 9.32
N LYS A 40 3.85 10.25 8.90
CA LYS A 40 5.17 9.77 8.48
C LYS A 40 5.49 10.08 7.03
N ALA A 41 4.54 9.87 6.14
CA ALA A 41 4.78 10.01 4.70
C ALA A 41 4.19 11.28 4.11
N GLY A 42 3.32 11.96 4.87
CA GLY A 42 2.63 13.13 4.37
C GLY A 42 1.30 12.77 3.71
N ARG A 43 0.28 13.58 3.98
CA ARG A 43 -1.06 13.33 3.48
C ARG A 43 -1.10 13.22 1.96
N HIS A 44 -0.46 14.15 1.28
CA HIS A 44 -0.45 14.18 -0.18
C HIS A 44 0.12 12.89 -0.76
N HIS A 45 1.22 12.44 -0.18
CA HIS A 45 1.90 11.23 -0.63
C HIS A 45 1.04 9.99 -0.38
N VAL A 46 0.42 9.90 0.79
CA VAL A 46 -0.43 8.76 1.14
C VAL A 46 -1.66 8.71 0.23
N GLU A 47 -2.28 9.85 -0.04
CA GLU A 47 -3.45 9.89 -0.91
C GLU A 47 -3.08 9.49 -2.34
N GLN A 48 -1.91 9.87 -2.79
CA GLN A 48 -1.42 9.46 -4.11
C GLN A 48 -1.19 7.95 -4.16
N MET A 49 -0.62 7.38 -3.11
CA MET A 49 -0.40 5.95 -3.01
C MET A 49 -1.71 5.18 -3.05
N LYS A 50 -2.74 5.65 -2.34
CA LYS A 50 -4.06 5.03 -2.36
C LYS A 50 -4.64 5.04 -3.78
N ARG A 51 -4.50 6.15 -4.46
CA ARG A 51 -5.01 6.28 -5.83
C ARG A 51 -4.33 5.32 -6.77
N LEU A 52 -3.02 5.21 -6.67
CA LEU A 52 -2.25 4.29 -7.50
C LEU A 52 -2.58 2.83 -7.20
N ALA A 53 -2.82 2.50 -5.94
CA ALA A 53 -3.15 1.14 -5.55
C ALA A 53 -4.52 0.72 -6.09
N LEU A 54 -5.45 1.65 -6.18
CA LEU A 54 -6.80 1.38 -6.66
C LEU A 54 -6.93 1.46 -8.18
N ALA A 55 -5.93 1.95 -8.86
CA ALA A 55 -5.97 2.12 -10.31
C ALA A 55 -5.94 0.76 -11.08
#